data_ce44a50ef65ca686e01b1dd7f3b9f667
#
_entry.id   ce44a50ef65ca686e01b1dd7f3b9f667
#
_cell.length_a   1.000
_cell.length_b   1.000
_cell.length_c   1.000
_cell.angle_alpha   90.00
_cell.angle_beta   90.00
_cell.angle_gamma   90.00
#
_symmetry.space_group_name_H-M   'P 1'
#
loop_
_entity.id
_entity.type
_entity.pdbx_description
1 polymer ?
#
loop_
_entity_poly.entity_id
_entity_poly.type
_entity_poly.pdbx_seq_one_letter_code
_entity_poly.pdbx_strand_id
1 'polypeptide(L)'
;DKSAIEMCAVSNAADLRCPSNGLTFPPIGVYDIAKKMIPQADGGLIEFDGQVEVISSIDLDKNDIPNDLRWGVYIVIKAQNEYVKNCFKDYGMVTDVSGNYSAIWRPYHYIGLELAQSIYSIALDNRATGYTKKYNADVASYAKKDLRAGDKLDGEGGFSARGKLITSQKSKNENILPLGLTDNAILKKNIAKDEVIKIDDVELNLPKE
;
A
#
# COMPACT_ATOMS: atom_id res chain seq x y z
N ASP A 1 9.29 2.67 -1.16
CA ASP A 1 8.60 3.94 -0.92
C ASP A 1 7.26 3.96 -1.68
N LYS A 2 7.26 3.94 -3.01
CA LYS A 2 6.08 4.13 -3.86
C LYS A 2 4.90 3.22 -3.47
N SER A 3 5.10 1.92 -3.38
CA SER A 3 4.05 0.98 -3.00
C SER A 3 3.50 1.24 -1.58
N ALA A 4 4.34 1.67 -0.65
CA ALA A 4 3.89 2.02 0.70
C ALA A 4 2.97 3.25 0.69
N ILE A 5 3.31 4.27 -0.12
CA ILE A 5 2.52 5.50 -0.27
C ILE A 5 1.18 5.20 -0.94
N GLU A 6 1.19 4.44 -2.04
CA GLU A 6 -0.01 4.05 -2.76
C GLU A 6 -0.95 3.22 -1.87
N MET A 7 -0.44 2.22 -1.16
CA MET A 7 -1.25 1.38 -0.27
C MET A 7 -1.72 2.12 0.98
N CYS A 8 -0.97 3.09 1.48
CA CYS A 8 -1.43 4.00 2.53
C CYS A 8 -2.64 4.83 2.04
N ALA A 9 -2.54 5.43 0.86
CA ALA A 9 -3.62 6.20 0.26
C ALA A 9 -4.87 5.34 0.03
N VAL A 10 -4.72 4.13 -0.52
CA VAL A 10 -5.83 3.19 -0.75
C VAL A 10 -6.45 2.74 0.57
N SER A 11 -5.64 2.36 1.57
CA SER A 11 -6.09 1.96 2.90
C SER A 11 -6.97 3.05 3.54
N ASN A 12 -6.49 4.29 3.52
CA ASN A 12 -7.17 5.42 4.15
C ASN A 12 -8.40 5.90 3.36
N ALA A 13 -8.40 5.80 2.03
CA ALA A 13 -9.52 6.21 1.18
C ALA A 13 -10.64 5.17 1.10
N ALA A 14 -10.30 3.88 1.07
CA ALA A 14 -11.25 2.79 0.91
C ALA A 14 -11.65 2.11 2.23
N ASP A 15 -11.14 2.60 3.37
CA ASP A 15 -11.34 2.01 4.70
C ASP A 15 -10.84 0.55 4.77
N LEU A 16 -9.72 0.28 4.10
CA LEU A 16 -9.05 -1.02 4.12
C LEU A 16 -8.02 -1.08 5.26
N ARG A 17 -7.67 -2.29 5.66
CA ARG A 17 -6.75 -2.54 6.78
C ARG A 17 -5.30 -2.58 6.31
N CYS A 18 -4.43 -2.01 7.10
CA CYS A 18 -2.99 -2.13 6.91
C CYS A 18 -2.48 -3.46 7.50
N PRO A 19 -1.63 -4.24 6.80
CA PRO A 19 -1.01 -5.41 7.38
C PRO A 19 -0.15 -5.05 8.60
N SER A 20 -0.14 -5.91 9.62
CA SER A 20 0.50 -5.63 10.92
C SER A 20 2.01 -5.36 10.82
N ASN A 21 2.68 -6.05 9.89
CA ASN A 21 4.13 -5.96 9.69
C ASN A 21 4.55 -5.22 8.41
N GLY A 22 3.60 -4.55 7.75
CA GLY A 22 3.80 -3.89 6.45
C GLY A 22 3.66 -4.86 5.27
N LEU A 23 3.86 -4.35 4.06
CA LEU A 23 3.70 -5.10 2.81
C LEU A 23 4.72 -6.26 2.71
N THR A 24 4.28 -7.38 2.19
CA THR A 24 5.08 -8.61 2.07
C THR A 24 5.55 -8.92 0.65
N PHE A 25 4.90 -8.35 -0.36
CA PHE A 25 5.22 -8.51 -1.78
C PHE A 25 5.32 -9.98 -2.23
N PRO A 26 4.30 -10.83 -1.97
CA PRO A 26 4.37 -12.22 -2.39
C PRO A 26 4.47 -12.35 -3.90
N PRO A 27 5.33 -13.24 -4.43
CA PRO A 27 5.48 -13.47 -5.86
C PRO A 27 4.30 -14.33 -6.38
N ILE A 28 3.34 -13.68 -7.07
CA ILE A 28 2.06 -14.31 -7.47
C ILE A 28 1.65 -13.85 -8.86
N GLY A 29 1.30 -14.81 -9.73
CA GLY A 29 0.66 -14.56 -11.02
C GLY A 29 -0.85 -14.32 -10.90
N VAL A 30 -1.45 -13.68 -11.90
CA VAL A 30 -2.87 -13.23 -11.83
C VAL A 30 -3.88 -14.34 -11.59
N TYR A 31 -3.62 -15.54 -12.09
CA TYR A 31 -4.53 -16.69 -11.93
C TYR A 31 -4.47 -17.34 -10.54
N ASP A 32 -3.50 -16.96 -9.72
CA ASP A 32 -3.36 -17.45 -8.34
C ASP A 32 -3.77 -16.41 -7.30
N ILE A 33 -4.11 -15.19 -7.70
CA ILE A 33 -4.53 -14.12 -6.79
C ILE A 33 -5.70 -14.58 -5.92
N ALA A 34 -6.79 -15.11 -6.53
CA ALA A 34 -7.97 -15.56 -5.80
C ALA A 34 -7.71 -16.70 -4.80
N LYS A 35 -6.64 -17.49 -5.03
CA LYS A 35 -6.27 -18.62 -4.17
C LYS A 35 -5.32 -18.22 -3.04
N LYS A 36 -4.45 -17.23 -3.29
CA LYS A 36 -3.36 -16.88 -2.38
C LYS A 36 -3.58 -15.58 -1.62
N MET A 37 -4.24 -14.58 -2.26
CA MET A 37 -4.48 -13.27 -1.66
C MET A 37 -5.80 -13.24 -0.89
N ILE A 38 -6.04 -14.27 -0.08
CA ILE A 38 -7.16 -14.45 0.83
C ILE A 38 -6.63 -14.65 2.25
N PRO A 39 -7.47 -14.52 3.30
CA PRO A 39 -7.01 -14.67 4.68
C PRO A 39 -6.34 -16.01 4.97
N GLN A 40 -5.35 -16.00 5.85
CA GLN A 40 -4.67 -17.22 6.33
C GLN A 40 -5.65 -18.22 6.94
N ALA A 41 -6.71 -17.74 7.59
CA ALA A 41 -7.78 -18.59 8.12
C ALA A 41 -8.54 -19.38 7.03
N ASP A 42 -8.53 -18.88 5.80
CA ASP A 42 -9.13 -19.52 4.62
C ASP A 42 -8.07 -20.17 3.70
N GLY A 43 -6.82 -20.30 4.17
CA GLY A 43 -5.72 -20.97 3.48
C GLY A 43 -4.85 -20.07 2.60
N GLY A 44 -4.99 -18.74 2.71
CA GLY A 44 -4.22 -17.76 1.95
C GLY A 44 -3.02 -17.17 2.66
N LEU A 45 -2.56 -16.00 2.22
CA LEU A 45 -1.34 -15.35 2.68
C LEU A 45 -1.59 -14.07 3.49
N ILE A 46 -2.74 -13.41 3.33
CA ILE A 46 -3.03 -12.17 4.05
C ILE A 46 -3.56 -12.44 5.47
N GLU A 47 -3.40 -11.48 6.37
CA GLU A 47 -3.76 -11.65 7.78
C GLU A 47 -5.29 -11.67 7.98
N PHE A 48 -6.02 -10.87 7.20
CA PHE A 48 -7.48 -10.69 7.38
C PHE A 48 -8.16 -10.14 6.12
N ASP A 49 -9.49 -10.25 6.08
CA ASP A 49 -10.32 -9.63 5.04
C ASP A 49 -10.13 -8.11 5.00
N GLY A 50 -10.16 -7.52 3.80
CA GLY A 50 -10.03 -6.09 3.59
C GLY A 50 -8.62 -5.54 3.80
N GLN A 51 -7.60 -6.36 3.71
CA GLN A 51 -6.19 -5.95 3.78
C GLN A 51 -5.69 -5.41 2.45
N VAL A 52 -4.88 -4.34 2.49
CA VAL A 52 -4.09 -3.90 1.33
C VAL A 52 -2.82 -4.72 1.23
N GLU A 53 -2.44 -5.11 0.01
CA GLU A 53 -1.18 -5.81 -0.25
C GLU A 53 -0.73 -5.60 -1.70
N VAL A 54 0.57 -5.76 -1.95
CA VAL A 54 1.20 -5.65 -3.27
C VAL A 54 1.83 -7.00 -3.62
N ILE A 55 1.52 -7.53 -4.80
CA ILE A 55 2.17 -8.75 -5.29
C ILE A 55 3.41 -8.42 -6.11
N SER A 56 4.43 -9.28 -6.04
CA SER A 56 5.66 -9.14 -6.81
C SER A 56 5.56 -9.83 -8.17
N SER A 57 6.17 -9.21 -9.18
CA SER A 57 6.34 -9.79 -10.53
C SER A 57 7.59 -10.65 -10.66
N ILE A 58 8.43 -10.69 -9.62
CA ILE A 58 9.65 -11.48 -9.56
C ILE A 58 9.71 -12.26 -8.25
N ASP A 59 10.34 -13.42 -8.26
CA ASP A 59 10.63 -14.21 -7.08
C ASP A 59 11.89 -13.71 -6.33
N LEU A 60 12.28 -14.42 -5.27
CA LEU A 60 13.47 -14.09 -4.46
C LEU A 60 14.78 -14.27 -5.25
N ASP A 61 14.79 -15.14 -6.25
CA ASP A 61 15.92 -15.40 -7.14
C ASP A 61 15.95 -14.47 -8.35
N LYS A 62 15.03 -13.48 -8.39
CA LYS A 62 14.86 -12.49 -9.46
C LYS A 62 14.35 -13.07 -10.78
N ASN A 63 13.74 -14.25 -10.77
CA ASN A 63 13.06 -14.79 -11.95
C ASN A 63 11.68 -14.15 -12.10
N ASP A 64 11.27 -13.94 -13.35
CA ASP A 64 9.93 -13.43 -13.65
C ASP A 64 8.86 -14.46 -13.25
N ILE A 65 7.78 -13.98 -12.65
CA ILE A 65 6.62 -14.78 -12.30
C ILE A 65 5.75 -14.97 -13.56
N PRO A 66 5.39 -16.22 -13.91
CA PRO A 66 4.45 -16.45 -15.01
C PRO A 66 3.12 -15.75 -14.79
N ASN A 67 2.61 -15.08 -15.84
CA ASN A 67 1.37 -14.30 -15.79
C ASN A 67 1.37 -13.25 -14.66
N ASP A 68 2.47 -12.56 -14.47
CA ASP A 68 2.58 -11.49 -13.48
C ASP A 68 1.62 -10.32 -13.76
N LEU A 69 1.39 -9.50 -12.74
CA LEU A 69 0.55 -8.29 -12.83
C LEU A 69 1.40 -7.02 -12.91
N ARG A 70 2.51 -7.03 -13.61
CA ARG A 70 3.39 -5.87 -13.77
C ARG A 70 2.59 -4.68 -14.31
N TRP A 71 2.68 -3.53 -13.59
CA TRP A 71 1.96 -2.28 -13.88
C TRP A 71 0.43 -2.31 -13.68
N GLY A 72 -0.12 -3.37 -13.13
CA GLY A 72 -1.55 -3.54 -12.95
C GLY A 72 -2.04 -3.32 -11.52
N VAL A 73 -3.34 -3.45 -11.36
CA VAL A 73 -4.06 -3.41 -10.08
C VAL A 73 -4.99 -4.61 -9.96
N TYR A 74 -5.25 -5.06 -8.74
CA TYR A 74 -6.16 -6.17 -8.50
C TYR A 74 -7.05 -5.91 -7.27
N ILE A 75 -8.15 -6.62 -7.24
CA ILE A 75 -9.02 -6.73 -6.08
C ILE A 75 -9.45 -8.19 -5.90
N VAL A 76 -9.51 -8.65 -4.66
CA VAL A 76 -10.13 -9.94 -4.31
C VAL A 76 -11.45 -9.65 -3.62
N ILE A 77 -12.50 -10.33 -4.07
CA ILE A 77 -13.85 -10.22 -3.55
C ILE A 77 -14.31 -11.54 -2.96
N LYS A 78 -14.98 -11.48 -1.82
CA LYS A 78 -15.56 -12.63 -1.12
C LYS A 78 -17.05 -12.72 -1.39
N ALA A 79 -17.54 -13.90 -1.76
CA ALA A 79 -18.96 -14.13 -1.92
C ALA A 79 -19.65 -14.01 -0.56
N GLN A 80 -20.72 -13.20 -0.50
CA GLN A 80 -21.49 -13.01 0.73
C GLN A 80 -22.56 -14.09 0.95
N ASN A 81 -22.89 -14.85 -0.10
CA ASN A 81 -23.87 -15.92 -0.09
C ASN A 81 -23.68 -16.86 -1.30
N GLU A 82 -24.41 -18.00 -1.31
CA GLU A 82 -24.33 -18.99 -2.37
C GLU A 82 -24.74 -18.44 -3.75
N TYR A 83 -25.65 -17.49 -3.83
CA TYR A 83 -26.03 -16.87 -5.08
C TYR A 83 -24.84 -16.16 -5.74
N VAL A 84 -24.14 -15.31 -4.98
CA VAL A 84 -22.94 -14.59 -5.48
C VAL A 84 -21.83 -15.56 -5.86
N LYS A 85 -21.63 -16.61 -5.05
CA LYS A 85 -20.67 -17.68 -5.35
C LYS A 85 -20.97 -18.38 -6.68
N ASN A 86 -22.22 -18.70 -6.94
CA ASN A 86 -22.65 -19.28 -8.20
C ASN A 86 -22.44 -18.31 -9.38
N CYS A 87 -22.68 -17.01 -9.17
CA CYS A 87 -22.39 -15.98 -10.18
C CYS A 87 -20.91 -15.98 -10.59
N PHE A 88 -19.98 -16.13 -9.65
CA PHE A 88 -18.55 -16.21 -10.00
C PHE A 88 -18.28 -17.34 -10.98
N LYS A 89 -18.88 -18.50 -10.76
CA LYS A 89 -18.76 -19.66 -11.64
C LYS A 89 -19.45 -19.43 -13.00
N ASP A 90 -20.67 -18.92 -12.99
CA ASP A 90 -21.48 -18.73 -14.19
C ASP A 90 -20.87 -17.69 -15.14
N TYR A 91 -20.22 -16.65 -14.58
CA TYR A 91 -19.48 -15.65 -15.34
C TYR A 91 -18.04 -16.06 -15.69
N GLY A 92 -17.60 -17.27 -15.34
CA GLY A 92 -16.25 -17.77 -15.64
C GLY A 92 -15.14 -16.98 -14.95
N MET A 93 -15.40 -16.44 -13.77
CA MET A 93 -14.40 -15.68 -13.02
C MET A 93 -13.34 -16.60 -12.42
N VAL A 94 -12.12 -16.09 -12.25
CA VAL A 94 -11.05 -16.81 -11.54
C VAL A 94 -11.36 -16.85 -10.06
N THR A 95 -11.49 -18.07 -9.50
CA THR A 95 -11.82 -18.27 -8.09
C THR A 95 -10.77 -19.10 -7.36
N ASP A 96 -10.86 -19.08 -6.03
CA ASP A 96 -10.20 -20.05 -5.16
C ASP A 96 -10.84 -21.45 -5.31
N VAL A 97 -10.27 -22.45 -4.63
CA VAL A 97 -10.75 -23.85 -4.69
C VAL A 97 -12.17 -23.99 -4.14
N SER A 98 -12.54 -23.20 -3.14
CA SER A 98 -13.88 -23.24 -2.54
C SER A 98 -14.95 -22.52 -3.37
N GLY A 99 -14.53 -21.64 -4.31
CA GLY A 99 -15.39 -20.73 -5.06
C GLY A 99 -15.93 -19.54 -4.24
N ASN A 100 -15.45 -19.37 -3.01
CA ASN A 100 -15.91 -18.27 -2.15
C ASN A 100 -15.21 -16.96 -2.43
N TYR A 101 -14.03 -17.00 -3.05
CA TYR A 101 -13.25 -15.83 -3.41
C TYR A 101 -13.04 -15.75 -4.91
N SER A 102 -13.08 -14.56 -5.44
CA SER A 102 -12.76 -14.28 -6.83
C SER A 102 -11.82 -13.11 -6.95
N ALA A 103 -10.95 -13.13 -7.97
CA ALA A 103 -10.04 -12.03 -8.27
C ALA A 103 -10.43 -11.34 -9.57
N ILE A 104 -10.39 -10.01 -9.54
CA ILE A 104 -10.51 -9.16 -10.71
C ILE A 104 -9.23 -8.34 -10.78
N TRP A 105 -8.65 -8.23 -11.98
CA TRP A 105 -7.46 -7.43 -12.18
C TRP A 105 -7.53 -6.65 -13.49
N ARG A 106 -6.78 -5.54 -13.49
CA ARG A 106 -6.55 -4.70 -14.65
C ARG A 106 -5.05 -4.70 -14.94
N PRO A 107 -4.59 -5.12 -16.13
CA PRO A 107 -3.16 -5.34 -16.40
C PRO A 107 -2.37 -4.04 -16.62
N TYR A 108 -2.96 -2.89 -16.40
CA TYR A 108 -2.33 -1.59 -16.55
C TYR A 108 -2.88 -0.56 -15.57
N HIS A 109 -2.03 0.40 -15.24
CA HIS A 109 -2.34 1.56 -14.42
C HIS A 109 -1.49 2.73 -14.95
N TYR A 110 -2.11 3.63 -15.68
CA TYR A 110 -1.41 4.71 -16.39
C TYR A 110 -1.55 6.04 -15.66
N ILE A 111 -0.47 6.44 -14.98
CA ILE A 111 -0.38 7.75 -14.33
C ILE A 111 -0.54 8.85 -15.37
N GLY A 112 -1.45 9.79 -15.09
CA GLY A 112 -1.75 10.92 -15.96
C GLY A 112 -2.76 10.61 -17.08
N LEU A 113 -2.69 9.46 -17.73
CA LEU A 113 -3.66 9.09 -18.78
C LEU A 113 -5.08 8.86 -18.24
N GLU A 114 -5.20 8.51 -16.96
CA GLU A 114 -6.49 8.31 -16.29
C GLU A 114 -7.00 9.56 -15.57
N LEU A 115 -6.28 10.66 -15.61
CA LEU A 115 -6.64 11.93 -14.96
C LEU A 115 -8.00 12.47 -15.43
N ALA A 116 -8.35 12.26 -16.70
CA ALA A 116 -9.64 12.65 -17.24
C ALA A 116 -10.83 12.11 -16.45
N GLN A 117 -10.71 10.89 -15.88
CA GLN A 117 -11.75 10.31 -15.04
C GLN A 117 -11.99 11.12 -13.76
N SER A 118 -10.93 11.64 -13.14
CA SER A 118 -11.05 12.51 -11.97
C SER A 118 -11.68 13.87 -12.34
N ILE A 119 -11.30 14.43 -13.48
CA ILE A 119 -11.86 15.69 -13.99
C ILE A 119 -13.35 15.53 -14.26
N TYR A 120 -13.75 14.47 -14.96
CA TYR A 120 -15.17 14.21 -15.26
C TYR A 120 -15.98 13.92 -13.97
N SER A 121 -15.44 13.17 -13.03
CA SER A 121 -16.10 12.88 -11.76
C SER A 121 -16.40 14.17 -10.98
N ILE A 122 -15.49 15.12 -10.98
CA ILE A 122 -15.69 16.42 -10.34
C ILE A 122 -16.66 17.29 -11.15
N ALA A 123 -16.45 17.42 -12.47
CA ALA A 123 -17.19 18.33 -13.31
C ALA A 123 -18.65 17.91 -13.52
N LEU A 124 -18.93 16.61 -13.65
CA LEU A 124 -20.26 16.08 -13.95
C LEU A 124 -21.01 15.62 -12.70
N ASP A 125 -20.30 14.99 -11.76
CA ASP A 125 -20.91 14.35 -10.59
C ASP A 125 -20.67 15.14 -9.28
N ASN A 126 -19.87 16.21 -9.32
CA ASN A 126 -19.40 16.95 -8.14
C ASN A 126 -18.82 16.03 -7.06
N ARG A 127 -18.06 15.03 -7.49
CA ARG A 127 -17.53 13.97 -6.62
C ARG A 127 -16.02 13.80 -6.79
N ALA A 128 -15.29 13.79 -5.68
CA ALA A 128 -13.87 13.44 -5.67
C ALA A 128 -13.70 11.94 -5.99
N THR A 129 -12.66 11.57 -6.78
CA THR A 129 -12.34 10.17 -7.08
C THR A 129 -11.70 9.43 -5.91
N GLY A 130 -11.12 10.15 -4.97
CA GLY A 130 -10.59 9.58 -3.74
C GLY A 130 -10.28 10.69 -2.73
N TYR A 131 -10.47 10.39 -1.46
CA TYR A 131 -10.07 11.23 -0.33
C TYR A 131 -9.90 10.36 0.92
N THR A 132 -9.12 10.83 1.86
CA THR A 132 -8.92 10.13 3.13
C THR A 132 -10.22 10.10 3.94
N LYS A 133 -10.77 8.91 4.15
CA LYS A 133 -11.97 8.68 4.98
C LYS A 133 -11.62 8.33 6.41
N LYS A 134 -10.53 7.58 6.59
CA LYS A 134 -10.03 7.11 7.88
C LYS A 134 -8.51 7.15 7.92
N TYR A 135 -7.95 7.09 9.12
CA TYR A 135 -6.53 6.97 9.35
C TYR A 135 -6.21 5.54 9.79
N ASN A 136 -6.13 4.61 8.83
CA ASN A 136 -5.84 3.20 9.05
C ASN A 136 -4.36 2.87 8.91
N ALA A 137 -3.67 3.58 8.04
CA ALA A 137 -2.27 3.37 7.70
C ALA A 137 -1.48 4.69 7.67
N ASP A 138 -0.16 4.56 7.82
CA ASP A 138 0.81 5.63 7.65
C ASP A 138 2.06 5.09 6.93
N VAL A 139 2.92 5.99 6.46
CA VAL A 139 4.21 5.64 5.86
C VAL A 139 5.32 6.10 6.77
N ALA A 140 5.90 5.16 7.51
CA ALA A 140 7.01 5.43 8.44
C ALA A 140 8.29 5.75 7.69
N SER A 141 9.07 6.70 8.21
CA SER A 141 10.41 7.05 7.71
C SER A 141 11.48 6.18 8.36
N TYR A 142 12.31 5.53 7.55
CA TYR A 142 13.49 4.76 7.96
C TYR A 142 14.73 5.33 7.30
N ALA A 143 15.83 5.44 8.04
CA ALA A 143 17.10 5.93 7.50
C ALA A 143 17.66 4.97 6.44
N LYS A 144 18.04 5.46 5.25
CA LYS A 144 18.70 4.68 4.18
C LYS A 144 20.18 4.45 4.45
N LYS A 145 20.80 5.29 5.28
CA LYS A 145 22.22 5.30 5.64
C LYS A 145 22.36 5.86 7.06
N ASP A 146 23.55 5.78 7.63
CA ASP A 146 23.86 6.51 8.85
C ASP A 146 23.72 8.01 8.62
N LEU A 147 22.94 8.65 9.46
CA LEU A 147 22.63 10.08 9.43
C LEU A 147 23.13 10.73 10.71
N ARG A 148 23.56 11.99 10.63
CA ARG A 148 24.13 12.75 11.75
C ARG A 148 23.18 13.85 12.23
N ALA A 149 23.31 14.23 13.47
CA ALA A 149 22.67 15.45 13.97
C ALA A 149 23.10 16.66 13.11
N GLY A 150 22.12 17.48 12.73
CA GLY A 150 22.30 18.59 11.79
C GLY A 150 22.10 18.24 10.33
N ASP A 151 22.04 16.95 9.96
CA ASP A 151 21.74 16.57 8.57
C ASP A 151 20.31 16.97 8.22
N LYS A 152 20.15 17.47 7.01
CA LYS A 152 18.87 17.81 6.41
C LYS A 152 18.36 16.64 5.62
N LEU A 153 17.13 16.21 5.88
CA LEU A 153 16.46 15.18 5.12
C LEU A 153 16.01 15.74 3.74
N ASP A 154 16.08 14.91 2.73
CA ASP A 154 15.86 15.28 1.33
C ASP A 154 14.50 14.81 0.77
N GLY A 155 13.58 14.47 1.65
CA GLY A 155 12.21 14.15 1.30
C GLY A 155 11.99 12.76 0.70
N GLU A 156 10.77 12.56 0.20
CA GLU A 156 10.38 11.34 -0.49
C GLU A 156 11.21 11.15 -1.77
N GLY A 157 11.63 9.90 -2.02
CA GLY A 157 12.45 9.57 -3.19
C GLY A 157 13.93 9.97 -3.06
N GLY A 158 14.29 10.69 -2.01
CA GLY A 158 15.65 11.13 -1.72
C GLY A 158 16.60 10.00 -1.25
N PHE A 159 17.78 10.38 -0.78
CA PHE A 159 18.85 9.46 -0.36
C PHE A 159 18.93 9.29 1.17
N SER A 160 18.19 10.07 1.95
CA SER A 160 18.25 10.06 3.41
C SER A 160 17.24 9.08 4.03
N ALA A 161 16.00 9.06 3.57
CA ALA A 161 14.94 8.25 4.14
C ALA A 161 14.22 7.37 3.12
N ARG A 162 13.65 6.25 3.60
CA ARG A 162 12.76 5.37 2.84
C ARG A 162 11.45 5.16 3.60
N GLY A 163 10.37 4.96 2.85
CA GLY A 163 9.04 4.70 3.40
C GLY A 163 8.76 3.22 3.62
N LYS A 164 8.12 2.88 4.73
CA LYS A 164 7.53 1.57 5.01
C LYS A 164 6.09 1.76 5.47
N LEU A 165 5.15 0.99 4.89
CA LEU A 165 3.76 0.98 5.32
C LEU A 165 3.65 0.42 6.74
N ILE A 166 2.94 1.12 7.61
CA ILE A 166 2.65 0.72 8.98
C ILE A 166 1.20 1.05 9.34
N THR A 167 0.68 0.42 10.40
CA THR A 167 -0.62 0.80 10.94
C THR A 167 -0.56 2.21 11.56
N SER A 168 -1.64 2.98 11.45
CA SER A 168 -1.76 4.29 12.08
C SER A 168 -1.58 4.24 13.60
N GLN A 169 -2.01 3.13 14.22
CA GLN A 169 -1.83 2.92 15.67
C GLN A 169 -0.35 2.84 16.06
N LYS A 170 0.46 2.11 15.26
CA LYS A 170 1.91 2.03 15.47
C LYS A 170 2.56 3.39 15.26
N SER A 171 2.20 4.11 14.19
CA SER A 171 2.71 5.46 13.91
C SER A 171 2.51 6.40 15.11
N LYS A 172 1.29 6.43 15.65
CA LYS A 172 0.95 7.28 16.82
C LYS A 172 1.65 6.83 18.09
N ASN A 173 1.61 5.54 18.42
CA ASN A 173 2.16 5.02 19.68
C ASN A 173 3.68 5.20 19.79
N GLU A 174 4.38 5.08 18.67
CA GLU A 174 5.84 5.19 18.63
C GLU A 174 6.32 6.58 18.20
N ASN A 175 5.41 7.53 17.96
CA ASN A 175 5.70 8.90 17.52
C ASN A 175 6.58 8.93 16.26
N ILE A 176 6.24 8.09 15.26
CA ILE A 176 7.04 7.91 14.06
C ILE A 176 6.85 9.09 13.11
N LEU A 177 7.94 9.56 12.50
CA LEU A 177 7.90 10.60 11.47
C LEU A 177 7.29 10.06 10.18
N PRO A 178 6.13 10.60 9.73
CA PRO A 178 5.60 10.26 8.42
C PRO A 178 6.55 10.67 7.29
N LEU A 179 6.67 9.83 6.25
CA LEU A 179 7.58 10.09 5.13
C LEU A 179 7.33 11.44 4.45
N GLY A 180 6.06 11.85 4.34
CA GLY A 180 5.69 13.14 3.75
C GLY A 180 6.17 14.36 4.52
N LEU A 181 6.63 14.21 5.77
CA LEU A 181 7.18 15.29 6.59
C LEU A 181 8.72 15.32 6.62
N THR A 182 9.37 14.47 5.83
CA THR A 182 10.85 14.43 5.80
C THR A 182 11.48 15.53 4.97
N ASP A 183 10.72 16.18 4.08
CA ASP A 183 11.30 17.24 3.23
C ASP A 183 11.78 18.42 4.06
N ASN A 184 13.06 18.74 3.94
CA ASN A 184 13.72 19.82 4.67
C ASN A 184 13.72 19.68 6.20
N ALA A 185 13.33 18.55 6.78
CA ALA A 185 13.44 18.30 8.21
C ALA A 185 14.92 18.16 8.62
N ILE A 186 15.31 18.73 9.78
CA ILE A 186 16.69 18.71 10.28
C ILE A 186 16.77 17.74 11.46
N LEU A 187 17.73 16.82 11.41
CA LEU A 187 17.95 15.85 12.49
C LEU A 187 18.56 16.51 13.73
N LYS A 188 17.98 16.21 14.90
CA LYS A 188 18.48 16.63 16.21
C LYS A 188 19.49 15.67 16.82
N LYS A 189 19.53 14.41 16.34
CA LYS A 189 20.44 13.36 16.82
C LYS A 189 20.91 12.49 15.68
N ASN A 190 21.92 11.65 15.95
CA ASN A 190 22.37 10.63 14.99
C ASN A 190 21.33 9.52 14.90
N ILE A 191 21.09 9.00 13.67
CA ILE A 191 20.20 7.87 13.37
C ILE A 191 21.00 6.86 12.57
N ALA A 192 21.05 5.62 13.01
CA ALA A 192 21.74 4.57 12.26
C ALA A 192 20.92 4.12 11.04
N LYS A 193 21.60 3.55 10.06
CA LYS A 193 20.97 2.93 8.91
C LYS A 193 19.91 1.93 9.35
N ASP A 194 18.76 1.93 8.65
CA ASP A 194 17.59 1.08 8.89
C ASP A 194 16.84 1.35 10.21
N GLU A 195 17.25 2.32 11.01
CA GLU A 195 16.45 2.78 12.15
C GLU A 195 15.28 3.66 11.71
N VAL A 196 14.18 3.60 12.50
CA VAL A 196 13.01 4.45 12.33
C VAL A 196 13.31 5.86 12.82
N ILE A 197 12.89 6.86 12.05
CA ILE A 197 12.98 8.26 12.42
C ILE A 197 11.69 8.66 13.14
N LYS A 198 11.81 9.31 14.31
CA LYS A 198 10.66 9.78 15.09
C LYS A 198 10.45 11.28 14.89
N ILE A 199 9.25 11.76 15.20
CA ILE A 199 8.94 13.21 15.14
C ILE A 199 9.86 14.00 16.07
N ASP A 200 10.17 13.46 17.26
CA ASP A 200 11.04 14.12 18.23
C ASP A 200 12.52 14.18 17.79
N ASP A 201 12.91 13.35 16.84
CA ASP A 201 14.27 13.28 16.31
C ASP A 201 14.59 14.39 15.31
N VAL A 202 13.57 15.15 14.89
CA VAL A 202 13.71 16.19 13.87
C VAL A 202 13.17 17.54 14.32
N GLU A 203 13.70 18.58 13.71
CA GLU A 203 13.07 19.89 13.63
C GLU A 203 12.33 19.98 12.28
N LEU A 204 11.01 20.16 12.35
CA LEU A 204 10.18 20.26 11.16
C LEU A 204 10.13 21.70 10.65
N ASN A 205 10.41 21.87 9.38
CA ASN A 205 10.33 23.17 8.69
C ASN A 205 8.97 23.28 8.00
N LEU A 206 7.89 23.34 8.80
CA LEU A 206 6.54 23.47 8.28
C LEU A 206 6.32 24.88 7.73
N PRO A 207 5.63 25.03 6.56
CA PRO A 207 5.24 26.35 6.09
C PRO A 207 4.40 27.05 7.16
N LYS A 208 4.70 28.31 7.41
CA LYS A 208 3.83 29.15 8.25
C LYS A 208 2.54 29.41 7.46
N GLU A 209 1.40 29.13 8.07
CA GLU A 209 0.10 29.49 7.54
C GLU A 209 -0.01 31.01 7.27
#